data_c4652182405985402fb524be3457030a
#
_entry.id   c4652182405985402fb524be3457030a
#
_cell.length_a   1.000
_cell.length_b   1.000
_cell.length_c   1.000
_cell.angle_alpha   90.00
_cell.angle_beta   90.00
_cell.angle_gamma   90.00
#
_symmetry.space_group_name_H-M   'P 1'
#
loop_
_entity.id
_entity.type
_entity.pdbx_description
1 polymer ?
#
loop_
_entity_poly.entity_id
_entity_poly.type
_entity_poly.pdbx_seq_one_letter_code
_entity_poly.pdbx_strand_id
1 'polypeptide(L)'
;MKLVYCAQFHETCGYSHAAMGYLRAIDSVLSDHPQVNFKILSLSFDVRTLSSVPPEDLDLIEKYHFSSQGELDNFLKEGEYNCIWHMTSVVPDLFEIKNIGHLYNNLSWNLRSVIKGSLENYHLLAWETDELPQEYKEAISRYNTKEVIAPSKWNKDTISKIFKSKFIPHVIEGQHTEKNKQLDLPINIKDKFVVFCLSEWVRRKNFNSLVKAFICEFHDKEDAVLVIKTSIPKRVSQESFISSFKQLRDSVRVPSQRENNIILLIDYLDKENINYLYEACDLFALPSYGEGFSIPTAQAASAGKNILCSPVGGHVDYL
;
A
#
# COMPACT_ATOMS: atom_id res chain seq x y z
N MET A 1 -18.79 -19.79 12.54
CA MET A 1 -17.51 -19.94 11.81
C MET A 1 -16.49 -19.01 12.46
N LYS A 2 -15.27 -19.48 12.78
CA LYS A 2 -14.18 -18.63 13.23
C LYS A 2 -13.34 -18.20 12.02
N LEU A 3 -12.96 -16.94 11.97
CA LEU A 3 -12.14 -16.36 10.91
C LEU A 3 -11.10 -15.41 11.49
N VAL A 4 -9.83 -15.64 11.20
CA VAL A 4 -8.74 -14.76 11.58
C VAL A 4 -8.11 -14.12 10.35
N TYR A 5 -7.91 -12.80 10.38
CA TYR A 5 -7.26 -12.03 9.32
C TYR A 5 -5.90 -11.53 9.81
N CYS A 6 -4.83 -12.05 9.23
CA CYS A 6 -3.45 -11.70 9.54
C CYS A 6 -2.93 -10.71 8.49
N ALA A 7 -2.67 -9.47 8.87
CA ALA A 7 -2.22 -8.43 7.95
C ALA A 7 -1.43 -7.33 8.68
N GLN A 8 -0.80 -6.46 7.91
CA GLN A 8 -0.24 -5.20 8.42
C GLN A 8 -1.36 -4.17 8.53
N PHE A 9 -1.64 -3.63 9.73
CA PHE A 9 -2.68 -2.63 9.92
C PHE A 9 -2.13 -1.26 10.33
N HIS A 10 -0.88 -1.17 10.75
CA HIS A 10 -0.29 -0.01 11.41
C HIS A 10 0.81 0.68 10.62
N GLU A 11 1.05 0.28 9.38
CA GLU A 11 2.14 0.83 8.60
C GLU A 11 1.62 1.77 7.51
N THR A 12 2.44 2.75 7.13
CA THR A 12 2.15 3.69 6.03
C THR A 12 2.53 3.09 4.67
N CYS A 13 2.15 1.85 4.42
CA CYS A 13 2.47 1.14 3.18
C CYS A 13 1.20 0.68 2.45
N GLY A 14 1.36 0.28 1.18
CA GLY A 14 0.24 -0.19 0.36
C GLY A 14 -0.50 -1.39 0.94
N TYR A 15 0.21 -2.32 1.59
CA TYR A 15 -0.41 -3.47 2.26
C TYR A 15 -1.29 -3.05 3.43
N SER A 16 -0.85 -2.07 4.23
CA SER A 16 -1.62 -1.56 5.36
C SER A 16 -2.87 -0.80 4.90
N HIS A 17 -2.74 0.07 3.90
CA HIS A 17 -3.91 0.74 3.32
C HIS A 17 -4.94 -0.26 2.78
N ALA A 18 -4.50 -1.30 2.07
CA ALA A 18 -5.38 -2.35 1.58
C ALA A 18 -6.02 -3.14 2.72
N ALA A 19 -5.23 -3.51 3.76
CA ALA A 19 -5.73 -4.25 4.92
C ALA A 19 -6.81 -3.47 5.68
N MET A 20 -6.62 -2.17 5.90
CA MET A 20 -7.62 -1.31 6.52
C MET A 20 -8.88 -1.16 5.66
N GLY A 21 -8.74 -1.02 4.34
CA GLY A 21 -9.88 -1.00 3.42
C GLY A 21 -10.72 -2.28 3.52
N TYR A 22 -10.08 -3.45 3.54
CA TYR A 22 -10.80 -4.72 3.74
C TYR A 22 -11.42 -4.83 5.15
N LEU A 23 -10.71 -4.37 6.18
CA LEU A 23 -11.23 -4.42 7.55
C LEU A 23 -12.50 -3.59 7.70
N ARG A 24 -12.55 -2.37 7.14
CA ARG A 24 -13.76 -1.53 7.11
C ARG A 24 -14.89 -2.17 6.32
N ALA A 25 -14.59 -2.77 5.17
CA ALA A 25 -15.59 -3.47 4.37
C ALA A 25 -16.16 -4.70 5.11
N ILE A 26 -15.32 -5.46 5.83
CA ILE A 26 -15.75 -6.58 6.65
C ILE A 26 -16.61 -6.07 7.81
N ASP A 27 -16.17 -5.03 8.52
CA ASP A 27 -16.91 -4.43 9.64
C ASP A 27 -18.32 -4.02 9.22
N SER A 28 -18.46 -3.42 8.05
CA SER A 28 -19.76 -2.93 7.55
C SER A 28 -20.80 -4.01 7.31
N VAL A 29 -20.39 -5.28 7.16
CA VAL A 29 -21.30 -6.41 6.90
C VAL A 29 -21.37 -7.43 8.03
N LEU A 30 -20.47 -7.36 9.02
CA LEU A 30 -20.40 -8.36 10.10
C LEU A 30 -21.66 -8.39 10.98
N SER A 31 -22.37 -7.27 11.13
CA SER A 31 -23.67 -7.21 11.84
C SER A 31 -24.71 -8.13 11.22
N ASP A 32 -24.65 -8.32 9.91
CA ASP A 32 -25.58 -9.17 9.14
C ASP A 32 -25.16 -10.67 9.21
N HIS A 33 -23.97 -10.92 9.76
CA HIS A 33 -23.38 -12.26 9.86
C HIS A 33 -22.97 -12.64 11.30
N PRO A 34 -23.91 -12.66 12.30
CA PRO A 34 -23.58 -12.89 13.70
C PRO A 34 -22.98 -14.26 13.99
N GLN A 35 -23.10 -15.22 13.05
CA GLN A 35 -22.49 -16.55 13.13
C GLN A 35 -20.98 -16.53 12.85
N VAL A 36 -20.40 -15.40 12.42
CA VAL A 36 -18.97 -15.24 12.14
C VAL A 36 -18.26 -14.62 13.33
N ASN A 37 -17.44 -15.41 14.02
CA ASN A 37 -16.50 -14.90 15.00
C ASN A 37 -15.24 -14.44 14.28
N PHE A 38 -15.15 -13.14 14.00
CA PHE A 38 -14.07 -12.51 13.26
C PHE A 38 -13.06 -11.87 14.20
N LYS A 39 -11.79 -12.15 13.98
CA LYS A 39 -10.66 -11.58 14.72
C LYS A 39 -9.53 -11.20 13.77
N ILE A 40 -8.67 -10.29 14.21
CA ILE A 40 -7.46 -9.90 13.48
C ILE A 40 -6.19 -10.19 14.28
N LEU A 41 -5.11 -10.46 13.54
CA LEU A 41 -3.74 -10.48 14.07
C LEU A 41 -2.90 -9.48 13.28
N SER A 42 -2.46 -8.43 13.96
CA SER A 42 -1.68 -7.38 13.33
C SER A 42 -0.21 -7.76 13.24
N LEU A 43 0.31 -7.66 12.02
CA LEU A 43 1.73 -7.74 11.73
C LEU A 43 2.27 -6.31 11.64
N SER A 44 3.32 -5.97 12.36
CA SER A 44 4.03 -4.71 12.16
C SER A 44 5.52 -4.97 12.14
N PHE A 45 6.22 -4.32 11.23
CA PHE A 45 7.67 -4.40 11.08
C PHE A 45 8.37 -3.12 11.54
N ASP A 46 7.61 -2.06 11.83
CA ASP A 46 8.15 -0.78 12.30
C ASP A 46 7.23 -0.10 13.33
N VAL A 47 7.64 -0.16 14.60
CA VAL A 47 6.90 0.41 15.74
C VAL A 47 6.76 1.94 15.68
N ARG A 48 7.61 2.62 14.90
CA ARG A 48 7.64 4.08 14.81
C ARG A 48 6.46 4.68 14.04
N THR A 49 5.69 3.86 13.32
CA THR A 49 4.58 4.30 12.47
C THR A 49 3.23 4.39 13.15
N LEU A 50 3.10 3.95 14.41
CA LEU A 50 1.82 3.94 15.13
C LEU A 50 1.20 5.31 15.34
N SER A 51 2.02 6.33 15.58
CA SER A 51 1.55 7.71 15.76
C SER A 51 0.92 8.31 14.49
N SER A 52 1.06 7.63 13.36
CA SER A 52 0.50 8.05 12.07
C SER A 52 -0.81 7.34 11.71
N VAL A 53 -1.27 6.39 12.52
CA VAL A 53 -2.55 5.70 12.30
C VAL A 53 -3.69 6.59 12.80
N PRO A 54 -4.72 6.87 11.98
CA PRO A 54 -5.87 7.63 12.40
C PRO A 54 -6.58 7.01 13.62
N PRO A 55 -7.12 7.80 14.55
CA PRO A 55 -7.81 7.28 15.74
C PRO A 55 -8.95 6.31 15.41
N GLU A 56 -9.75 6.61 14.39
CA GLU A 56 -10.84 5.76 13.93
C GLU A 56 -10.34 4.38 13.44
N ASP A 57 -9.14 4.32 12.90
CA ASP A 57 -8.51 3.06 12.48
C ASP A 57 -8.01 2.27 13.69
N LEU A 58 -7.46 2.95 14.69
CA LEU A 58 -7.06 2.32 15.95
C LEU A 58 -8.27 1.69 16.65
N ASP A 59 -9.38 2.41 16.77
CA ASP A 59 -10.62 1.91 17.37
C ASP A 59 -11.13 0.66 16.64
N LEU A 60 -11.07 0.66 15.31
CA LEU A 60 -11.49 -0.48 14.50
C LEU A 60 -10.56 -1.68 14.68
N ILE A 61 -9.26 -1.46 14.75
CA ILE A 61 -8.28 -2.50 15.01
C ILE A 61 -8.50 -3.09 16.41
N GLU A 62 -8.67 -2.26 17.44
CA GLU A 62 -8.92 -2.70 18.82
C GLU A 62 -10.20 -3.53 18.94
N LYS A 63 -11.26 -3.15 18.23
CA LYS A 63 -12.53 -3.88 18.19
C LYS A 63 -12.38 -5.35 17.82
N TYR A 64 -11.47 -5.66 16.89
CA TYR A 64 -11.29 -7.02 16.35
C TYR A 64 -10.04 -7.72 16.83
N HIS A 65 -9.13 -7.02 17.50
CA HIS A 65 -7.93 -7.64 18.05
C HIS A 65 -8.26 -8.52 19.27
N PHE A 66 -7.38 -9.46 19.59
CA PHE A 66 -7.53 -10.28 20.80
C PHE A 66 -7.21 -9.45 22.05
N SER A 67 -8.05 -9.53 23.08
CA SER A 67 -7.89 -8.78 24.33
C SER A 67 -6.84 -9.38 25.26
N SER A 68 -6.53 -10.66 25.11
CA SER A 68 -5.59 -11.39 25.97
C SER A 68 -4.99 -12.61 25.26
N GLN A 69 -3.87 -13.11 25.82
CA GLN A 69 -3.25 -14.35 25.36
C GLN A 69 -4.22 -15.54 25.52
N GLY A 70 -4.99 -15.57 26.61
CA GLY A 70 -5.98 -16.61 26.84
C GLY A 70 -7.07 -16.64 25.78
N GLU A 71 -7.58 -15.49 25.36
CA GLU A 71 -8.55 -15.40 24.26
C GLU A 71 -7.96 -15.91 22.94
N LEU A 72 -6.73 -15.50 22.62
CA LEU A 72 -6.03 -15.96 21.41
C LEU A 72 -5.82 -17.48 21.45
N ASP A 73 -5.30 -18.02 22.56
CA ASP A 73 -5.03 -19.44 22.71
C ASP A 73 -6.30 -20.26 22.58
N ASN A 74 -7.40 -19.82 23.21
CA ASN A 74 -8.70 -20.47 23.11
C ASN A 74 -9.24 -20.41 21.68
N PHE A 75 -9.12 -19.25 21.02
CA PHE A 75 -9.54 -19.10 19.63
C PHE A 75 -8.81 -20.09 18.72
N LEU A 76 -7.50 -20.24 18.88
CA LEU A 76 -6.68 -21.11 18.03
C LEU A 76 -6.80 -22.61 18.37
N LYS A 77 -7.08 -22.97 19.64
CA LYS A 77 -7.11 -24.34 20.11
C LYS A 77 -8.51 -24.96 20.18
N GLU A 78 -9.53 -24.13 20.46
CA GLU A 78 -10.91 -24.59 20.63
C GLU A 78 -11.70 -24.58 19.32
N GLY A 79 -11.59 -25.66 18.56
CA GLY A 79 -12.32 -25.85 17.30
C GLY A 79 -11.63 -25.29 16.07
N GLU A 80 -12.26 -25.50 14.92
CA GLU A 80 -11.72 -25.12 13.61
C GLU A 80 -11.86 -23.62 13.34
N TYR A 81 -10.84 -23.03 12.71
CA TYR A 81 -10.87 -21.66 12.23
C TYR A 81 -10.31 -21.57 10.79
N ASN A 82 -10.74 -20.57 10.06
CA ASN A 82 -10.17 -20.20 8.76
C ASN A 82 -9.22 -19.02 8.92
N CYS A 83 -8.21 -18.95 8.06
CA CYS A 83 -7.21 -17.88 8.07
C CYS A 83 -7.16 -17.15 6.73
N ILE A 84 -7.19 -15.82 6.75
CA ILE A 84 -6.77 -14.99 5.64
C ILE A 84 -5.43 -14.37 6.02
N TRP A 85 -4.42 -14.52 5.18
CA TRP A 85 -3.12 -13.87 5.38
C TRP A 85 -2.78 -12.95 4.20
N HIS A 86 -2.41 -11.71 4.52
CA HIS A 86 -2.27 -10.63 3.57
C HIS A 86 -0.88 -10.01 3.65
N MET A 87 0.03 -10.53 2.85
CA MET A 87 1.42 -10.10 2.75
C MET A 87 2.10 -10.78 1.57
N THR A 88 3.39 -10.49 1.33
CA THR A 88 4.16 -11.24 0.35
C THR A 88 4.33 -12.70 0.77
N SER A 89 4.27 -13.63 -0.17
CA SER A 89 4.20 -15.08 0.09
C SER A 89 5.37 -15.65 0.90
N VAL A 90 6.55 -15.04 0.82
CA VAL A 90 7.77 -15.52 1.49
C VAL A 90 7.92 -15.03 2.93
N VAL A 91 7.11 -14.06 3.36
CA VAL A 91 7.21 -13.47 4.73
C VAL A 91 7.11 -14.51 5.85
N PRO A 92 6.17 -15.48 5.81
CA PRO A 92 6.08 -16.49 6.87
C PRO A 92 7.33 -17.35 7.04
N ASP A 93 8.15 -17.47 6.00
CA ASP A 93 9.38 -18.25 6.01
C ASP A 93 10.63 -17.43 6.40
N LEU A 94 10.66 -16.15 6.01
CA LEU A 94 11.82 -15.27 6.23
C LEU A 94 11.86 -14.69 7.65
N PHE A 95 10.70 -14.54 8.27
CA PHE A 95 10.60 -13.91 9.58
C PHE A 95 9.94 -14.87 10.57
N GLU A 96 10.69 -15.31 11.59
CA GLU A 96 10.06 -15.59 12.89
C GLU A 96 9.47 -14.24 13.34
N ILE A 97 8.24 -13.98 12.98
CA ILE A 97 7.52 -12.82 13.47
C ILE A 97 7.31 -13.05 14.95
N LYS A 98 8.32 -12.69 15.71
CA LYS A 98 8.22 -12.55 17.15
C LYS A 98 7.36 -11.33 17.35
N ASN A 99 6.18 -11.60 17.80
CA ASN A 99 5.33 -10.73 18.56
C ASN A 99 5.72 -9.26 18.63
N ILE A 100 4.88 -8.40 18.09
CA ILE A 100 4.88 -6.97 18.39
C ILE A 100 3.86 -6.75 19.51
N GLY A 101 4.09 -7.47 20.60
CA GLY A 101 3.25 -7.39 21.80
C GLY A 101 3.32 -6.09 22.56
N HIS A 102 4.11 -5.13 22.10
CA HIS A 102 4.13 -3.79 22.73
C HIS A 102 2.93 -2.92 22.38
N LEU A 103 2.16 -3.28 21.37
CA LEU A 103 1.06 -2.46 20.86
C LEU A 103 -0.30 -2.93 21.31
N TYR A 104 -0.51 -4.25 21.39
CA TYR A 104 -1.78 -4.85 21.78
C TYR A 104 -1.54 -6.04 22.72
N ASN A 105 -1.70 -5.81 24.01
CA ASN A 105 -1.80 -6.82 25.06
C ASN A 105 -0.66 -7.87 25.15
N ASN A 106 0.55 -7.58 24.65
CA ASN A 106 1.71 -8.48 24.72
C ASN A 106 1.42 -9.92 24.24
N LEU A 107 0.64 -10.10 23.17
CA LEU A 107 0.28 -11.40 22.65
C LEU A 107 1.49 -12.13 22.02
N SER A 108 1.65 -13.39 22.33
CA SER A 108 2.67 -14.25 21.71
C SER A 108 2.03 -15.19 20.69
N TRP A 109 2.41 -15.06 19.43
CA TRP A 109 1.91 -15.90 18.35
C TRP A 109 2.91 -16.01 17.20
N ASN A 110 2.73 -17.00 16.34
CA ASN A 110 3.58 -17.21 15.18
C ASN A 110 2.72 -17.37 13.93
N LEU A 111 2.95 -16.54 12.93
CA LEU A 111 2.15 -16.52 11.71
C LEU A 111 2.12 -17.88 11.00
N ARG A 112 3.27 -18.55 10.91
CA ARG A 112 3.36 -19.89 10.30
C ARG A 112 2.47 -20.89 11.01
N SER A 113 2.44 -20.84 12.35
CA SER A 113 1.61 -21.73 13.18
C SER A 113 0.12 -21.41 12.99
N VAL A 114 -0.26 -20.14 12.91
CA VAL A 114 -1.64 -19.72 12.65
C VAL A 114 -2.11 -20.19 11.28
N ILE A 115 -1.31 -20.01 10.23
CA ILE A 115 -1.66 -20.47 8.87
C ILE A 115 -1.78 -22.00 8.85
N LYS A 116 -0.81 -22.72 9.39
CA LYS A 116 -0.79 -24.20 9.39
C LYS A 116 -1.86 -24.85 10.27
N GLY A 117 -2.29 -24.18 11.34
CA GLY A 117 -3.33 -24.65 12.23
C GLY A 117 -4.75 -24.39 11.74
N SER A 118 -4.93 -23.59 10.69
CA SER A 118 -6.25 -23.29 10.13
C SER A 118 -6.82 -24.48 9.34
N LEU A 119 -8.15 -24.62 9.37
CA LEU A 119 -8.88 -25.59 8.53
C LEU A 119 -8.68 -25.28 7.05
N GLU A 120 -8.89 -24.02 6.71
CA GLU A 120 -8.64 -23.49 5.37
C GLU A 120 -7.90 -22.17 5.49
N ASN A 121 -6.93 -21.94 4.60
CA ASN A 121 -6.29 -20.64 4.52
C ASN A 121 -6.39 -20.05 3.12
N TYR A 122 -6.46 -18.71 3.08
CA TYR A 122 -6.60 -17.90 1.90
C TYR A 122 -5.47 -16.87 1.89
N HIS A 123 -4.78 -16.76 0.79
CA HIS A 123 -3.68 -15.81 0.65
C HIS A 123 -4.12 -14.61 -0.17
N LEU A 124 -4.17 -13.41 0.43
CA LEU A 124 -4.38 -12.18 -0.30
C LEU A 124 -3.02 -11.66 -0.77
N LEU A 125 -2.83 -11.63 -2.08
CA LEU A 125 -1.55 -11.33 -2.73
C LEU A 125 -1.72 -10.30 -3.84
N ALA A 126 -1.04 -9.17 -3.73
CA ALA A 126 -0.78 -8.24 -4.83
C ALA A 126 0.59 -8.56 -5.43
N TRP A 127 0.65 -8.76 -6.74
CA TRP A 127 1.87 -9.07 -7.46
C TRP A 127 2.08 -8.13 -8.65
N GLU A 128 3.31 -7.70 -8.91
CA GLU A 128 3.57 -6.59 -9.83
C GLU A 128 4.09 -7.01 -11.20
N THR A 129 4.30 -8.32 -11.46
CA THR A 129 4.77 -8.83 -12.74
C THR A 129 3.88 -9.93 -13.29
N ASP A 130 4.09 -10.34 -14.53
CA ASP A 130 3.31 -11.34 -15.27
C ASP A 130 3.66 -12.79 -14.91
N GLU A 131 4.65 -12.97 -14.02
CA GLU A 131 5.08 -14.27 -13.53
C GLU A 131 5.43 -14.23 -12.04
N LEU A 132 5.02 -15.27 -11.29
CA LEU A 132 5.42 -15.45 -9.89
C LEU A 132 6.80 -16.11 -9.82
N PRO A 133 7.75 -15.60 -9.02
CA PRO A 133 9.01 -16.27 -8.72
C PRO A 133 8.81 -17.65 -8.09
N GLN A 134 9.78 -18.53 -8.29
CA GLN A 134 9.69 -19.92 -7.81
C GLN A 134 9.52 -19.99 -6.27
N GLU A 135 10.21 -19.14 -5.52
CA GLU A 135 10.10 -19.07 -4.06
C GLU A 135 8.69 -18.72 -3.57
N TYR A 136 7.95 -17.89 -4.33
CA TYR A 136 6.56 -17.55 -4.03
C TYR A 136 5.63 -18.73 -4.30
N LYS A 137 5.85 -19.43 -5.42
CA LYS A 137 5.10 -20.64 -5.78
C LYS A 137 5.27 -21.72 -4.70
N GLU A 138 6.51 -21.93 -4.25
CA GLU A 138 6.83 -22.89 -3.19
C GLU A 138 6.21 -22.49 -1.84
N ALA A 139 6.26 -21.21 -1.46
CA ALA A 139 5.67 -20.73 -0.22
C ALA A 139 4.14 -20.92 -0.21
N ILE A 140 3.45 -20.55 -1.28
CA ILE A 140 1.99 -20.75 -1.41
C ILE A 140 1.63 -22.24 -1.31
N SER A 141 2.37 -23.11 -2.00
CA SER A 141 2.16 -24.57 -1.94
C SER A 141 2.44 -25.17 -0.57
N ARG A 142 3.52 -24.72 0.12
CA ARG A 142 3.93 -25.19 1.46
C ARG A 142 2.88 -24.96 2.52
N TYR A 143 2.13 -23.86 2.37
CA TYR A 143 1.05 -23.51 3.30
C TYR A 143 -0.30 -24.10 2.94
N ASN A 144 -0.36 -24.96 1.91
CA ASN A 144 -1.60 -25.60 1.44
C ASN A 144 -2.73 -24.55 1.27
N THR A 145 -2.40 -23.44 0.62
CA THR A 145 -3.34 -22.33 0.40
C THR A 145 -4.49 -22.80 -0.49
N LYS A 146 -5.71 -22.70 0.02
CA LYS A 146 -6.92 -23.15 -0.68
C LYS A 146 -7.19 -22.31 -1.94
N GLU A 147 -7.00 -21.00 -1.81
CA GLU A 147 -7.24 -20.05 -2.88
C GLU A 147 -6.43 -18.77 -2.66
N VAL A 148 -5.90 -18.21 -3.74
CA VAL A 148 -5.22 -16.92 -3.70
C VAL A 148 -6.22 -15.83 -4.10
N ILE A 149 -6.37 -14.81 -3.25
CA ILE A 149 -7.20 -13.65 -3.51
C ILE A 149 -6.33 -12.58 -4.16
N ALA A 150 -6.68 -12.18 -5.36
CA ALA A 150 -5.95 -11.19 -6.16
C ALA A 150 -6.72 -9.86 -6.23
N PRO A 151 -6.05 -8.70 -6.06
CA PRO A 151 -6.71 -7.39 -6.04
C PRO A 151 -7.09 -6.84 -7.41
N SER A 152 -6.65 -7.48 -8.50
CA SER A 152 -6.95 -7.10 -9.88
C SER A 152 -7.22 -8.33 -10.75
N LYS A 153 -7.93 -8.17 -11.86
CA LYS A 153 -8.13 -9.23 -12.85
C LYS A 153 -6.80 -9.67 -13.45
N TRP A 154 -5.92 -8.68 -13.72
CA TRP A 154 -4.57 -8.93 -14.22
C TRP A 154 -3.76 -9.84 -13.26
N ASN A 155 -3.80 -9.55 -11.95
CA ASN A 155 -3.17 -10.43 -10.94
C ASN A 155 -3.83 -11.81 -10.88
N LYS A 156 -5.16 -11.85 -10.87
CA LYS A 156 -5.90 -13.11 -10.88
C LYS A 156 -5.49 -13.98 -12.07
N ASP A 157 -5.39 -13.40 -13.27
CA ASP A 157 -5.05 -14.15 -14.48
C ASP A 157 -3.60 -14.66 -14.46
N THR A 158 -2.67 -13.86 -13.92
CA THR A 158 -1.29 -14.29 -13.66
C THR A 158 -1.22 -15.47 -12.68
N ILE A 159 -1.92 -15.35 -11.55
CA ILE A 159 -1.91 -16.34 -10.46
C ILE A 159 -2.67 -17.62 -10.87
N SER A 160 -3.76 -17.50 -11.64
CA SER A 160 -4.60 -18.61 -12.09
C SER A 160 -3.85 -19.62 -12.96
N LYS A 161 -2.72 -19.24 -13.54
CA LYS A 161 -1.85 -20.16 -14.31
C LYS A 161 -1.29 -21.28 -13.43
N ILE A 162 -1.26 -21.11 -12.10
CA ILE A 162 -0.58 -22.01 -11.16
C ILE A 162 -1.47 -22.40 -9.98
N PHE A 163 -2.26 -21.45 -9.44
CA PHE A 163 -3.07 -21.63 -8.24
C PHE A 163 -4.53 -21.28 -8.50
N LYS A 164 -5.43 -21.94 -7.79
CA LYS A 164 -6.81 -21.48 -7.73
C LYS A 164 -6.83 -20.05 -7.21
N SER A 165 -7.46 -19.13 -7.95
CA SER A 165 -7.47 -17.72 -7.58
C SER A 165 -8.82 -17.05 -7.79
N LYS A 166 -9.10 -16.03 -6.98
CA LYS A 166 -10.30 -15.21 -7.02
C LYS A 166 -9.95 -13.74 -7.07
N PHE A 167 -10.71 -12.98 -7.83
CA PHE A 167 -10.59 -11.52 -7.88
C PHE A 167 -11.48 -10.88 -6.79
N ILE A 168 -10.85 -10.11 -5.90
CA ILE A 168 -11.51 -9.23 -4.94
C ILE A 168 -10.68 -7.93 -4.93
N PRO A 169 -11.21 -6.80 -5.44
CA PRO A 169 -10.45 -5.56 -5.56
C PRO A 169 -10.12 -4.98 -4.18
N HIS A 170 -9.05 -4.17 -4.12
CA HIS A 170 -8.84 -3.32 -2.95
C HIS A 170 -9.98 -2.30 -2.80
N VAL A 171 -10.34 -2.03 -1.58
CA VAL A 171 -11.30 -0.97 -1.24
C VAL A 171 -10.56 0.36 -1.27
N ILE A 172 -11.07 1.30 -2.07
CA ILE A 172 -10.52 2.65 -2.19
C ILE A 172 -11.53 3.63 -1.61
N GLU A 173 -11.09 4.38 -0.63
CA GLU A 173 -11.88 5.49 -0.10
C GLU A 173 -11.85 6.68 -1.06
N GLY A 174 -12.97 7.38 -1.16
CA GLY A 174 -13.03 8.65 -1.89
C GLY A 174 -12.03 9.65 -1.28
N GLN A 175 -11.35 10.39 -2.14
CA GLN A 175 -10.44 11.45 -1.70
C GLN A 175 -11.25 12.74 -1.54
N HIS A 176 -11.42 13.19 -0.31
CA HIS A 176 -12.09 14.45 0.02
C HIS A 176 -11.22 15.22 1.00
N THR A 177 -11.03 16.52 0.73
CA THR A 177 -10.37 17.46 1.64
C THR A 177 -11.40 18.33 2.35
N GLU A 178 -11.06 18.74 3.57
CA GLU A 178 -11.77 19.82 4.20
C GLU A 178 -11.63 21.11 3.39
N LYS A 179 -12.75 21.84 3.23
CA LYS A 179 -12.73 23.12 2.53
C LYS A 179 -11.71 24.05 3.20
N ASN A 180 -10.82 24.63 2.39
CA ASN A 180 -9.74 25.56 2.77
C ASN A 180 -8.47 24.93 3.37
N LYS A 181 -8.27 23.61 3.33
CA LYS A 181 -6.96 23.05 3.63
C LYS A 181 -5.94 23.54 2.60
N GLN A 182 -4.80 24.01 3.07
CA GLN A 182 -3.63 24.35 2.25
C GLN A 182 -2.41 23.68 2.87
N LEU A 183 -1.58 23.11 2.01
CA LEU A 183 -0.28 22.59 2.39
C LEU A 183 0.78 23.67 2.14
N ASP A 184 1.62 23.94 3.14
CA ASP A 184 2.76 24.84 2.97
C ASP A 184 3.81 24.18 2.07
N LEU A 185 3.87 24.64 0.86
CA LEU A 185 4.80 24.15 -0.16
C LEU A 185 5.85 25.23 -0.47
N PRO A 186 7.08 24.82 -0.80
CA PRO A 186 8.17 25.78 -1.12
C PRO A 186 7.89 26.65 -2.35
N ILE A 187 6.88 26.27 -3.14
CA ILE A 187 6.41 27.02 -4.31
C ILE A 187 4.89 27.11 -4.23
N ASN A 188 4.33 28.28 -4.50
CA ASN A 188 2.89 28.41 -4.70
C ASN A 188 2.49 27.67 -6.00
N ILE A 189 1.64 26.64 -5.85
CA ILE A 189 1.14 25.82 -6.96
C ILE A 189 -0.19 26.31 -7.53
N LYS A 190 -0.80 27.34 -6.91
CA LYS A 190 -2.03 27.95 -7.41
C LYS A 190 -1.78 28.52 -8.82
N ASP A 191 -2.73 28.29 -9.71
CA ASP A 191 -2.68 28.74 -11.11
C ASP A 191 -1.54 28.12 -11.94
N LYS A 192 -0.94 27.01 -11.46
CA LYS A 192 0.06 26.23 -12.19
C LYS A 192 -0.53 24.90 -12.66
N PHE A 193 0.03 24.37 -13.75
CA PHE A 193 -0.21 23.00 -14.18
C PHE A 193 0.56 22.05 -13.23
N VAL A 194 -0.16 21.32 -12.41
CA VAL A 194 0.42 20.47 -11.35
C VAL A 194 0.43 19.00 -11.79
N VAL A 195 1.63 18.46 -11.98
CA VAL A 195 1.85 17.02 -12.12
C VAL A 195 2.17 16.44 -10.76
N PHE A 196 1.39 15.47 -10.28
CA PHE A 196 1.58 14.84 -8.98
C PHE A 196 1.99 13.37 -9.12
N CYS A 197 2.92 12.93 -8.30
CA CYS A 197 3.33 11.54 -8.16
C CYS A 197 3.43 11.15 -6.69
N LEU A 198 2.81 10.04 -6.31
CA LEU A 198 2.88 9.48 -4.96
C LEU A 198 3.31 8.01 -5.02
N SER A 199 4.50 7.70 -4.51
CA SER A 199 4.94 6.31 -4.32
C SER A 199 6.25 6.25 -3.55
N GLU A 200 6.65 5.06 -3.05
CA GLU A 200 7.97 4.81 -2.53
C GLU A 200 9.04 4.95 -3.64
N TRP A 201 10.23 5.51 -3.31
CA TRP A 201 11.31 5.68 -4.27
C TRP A 201 12.06 4.36 -4.51
N VAL A 202 11.50 3.53 -5.36
CA VAL A 202 12.11 2.27 -5.78
C VAL A 202 12.18 2.18 -7.31
N ARG A 203 13.14 1.39 -7.83
CA ARG A 203 13.40 1.27 -9.27
C ARG A 203 12.12 0.96 -10.08
N ARG A 204 11.24 0.11 -9.55
CA ARG A 204 9.99 -0.29 -10.20
C ARG A 204 9.07 0.89 -10.52
N LYS A 205 9.08 1.93 -9.70
CA LYS A 205 8.21 3.12 -9.85
C LYS A 205 8.68 4.11 -10.91
N ASN A 206 9.89 3.91 -11.46
CA ASN A 206 10.42 4.62 -12.61
C ASN A 206 10.45 6.15 -12.49
N PHE A 207 10.75 6.67 -11.31
CA PHE A 207 10.87 8.11 -11.07
C PHE A 207 11.90 8.78 -11.99
N ASN A 208 12.95 8.07 -12.37
CA ASN A 208 13.97 8.60 -13.26
C ASN A 208 13.39 9.05 -14.61
N SER A 209 12.52 8.24 -15.19
CA SER A 209 11.86 8.62 -16.46
C SER A 209 10.88 9.77 -16.27
N LEU A 210 10.12 9.78 -15.15
CA LEU A 210 9.19 10.86 -14.83
C LEU A 210 9.91 12.21 -14.73
N VAL A 211 10.97 12.25 -13.90
CA VAL A 211 11.75 13.48 -13.67
C VAL A 211 12.39 13.99 -14.97
N LYS A 212 13.00 13.07 -15.73
CA LYS A 212 13.63 13.44 -17.01
C LYS A 212 12.63 13.95 -18.03
N ALA A 213 11.49 13.26 -18.19
CA ALA A 213 10.44 13.67 -19.13
C ALA A 213 9.86 15.05 -18.74
N PHE A 214 9.60 15.25 -17.44
CA PHE A 214 9.10 16.53 -16.94
C PHE A 214 10.09 17.66 -17.22
N ILE A 215 11.37 17.47 -16.95
CA ILE A 215 12.40 18.49 -17.23
C ILE A 215 12.49 18.76 -18.73
N CYS A 216 12.49 17.75 -19.59
CA CYS A 216 12.56 17.94 -21.04
C CYS A 216 11.38 18.74 -21.57
N GLU A 217 10.16 18.52 -21.05
CA GLU A 217 8.95 19.19 -21.53
C GLU A 217 8.77 20.61 -20.95
N PHE A 218 9.10 20.78 -19.67
CA PHE A 218 8.76 21.99 -18.92
C PHE A 218 9.97 22.81 -18.44
N HIS A 219 11.16 22.59 -19.01
CA HIS A 219 12.40 23.25 -18.57
C HIS A 219 12.33 24.79 -18.67
N ASP A 220 11.54 25.34 -19.58
CA ASP A 220 11.34 26.77 -19.82
C ASP A 220 9.97 27.30 -19.35
N LYS A 221 9.10 26.46 -18.77
CA LYS A 221 7.76 26.83 -18.34
C LYS A 221 7.73 27.23 -16.85
N GLU A 222 7.16 28.40 -16.56
CA GLU A 222 6.97 28.90 -15.20
C GLU A 222 5.68 28.39 -14.55
N ASP A 223 4.73 28.02 -15.38
CA ASP A 223 3.36 27.63 -15.03
C ASP A 223 3.18 26.13 -14.81
N ALA A 224 4.25 25.33 -14.91
CA ALA A 224 4.21 23.88 -14.62
C ALA A 224 5.07 23.52 -13.40
N VAL A 225 4.58 22.59 -12.57
CA VAL A 225 5.28 22.07 -11.41
C VAL A 225 5.07 20.57 -11.26
N LEU A 226 6.13 19.82 -10.95
CA LEU A 226 6.08 18.42 -10.57
C LEU A 226 6.17 18.29 -9.05
N VAL A 227 5.15 17.75 -8.42
CA VAL A 227 5.13 17.44 -7.00
C VAL A 227 5.35 15.94 -6.83
N ILE A 228 6.43 15.55 -6.19
CA ILE A 228 6.75 14.15 -5.88
C ILE A 228 6.63 13.96 -4.37
N LYS A 229 5.64 13.18 -3.94
CA LYS A 229 5.58 12.67 -2.57
C LYS A 229 6.13 11.25 -2.54
N THR A 230 7.18 11.07 -1.76
CA THR A 230 7.87 9.77 -1.68
C THR A 230 8.39 9.48 -0.28
N SER A 231 8.85 8.26 -0.05
CA SER A 231 9.64 7.86 1.11
C SER A 231 11.05 7.48 0.68
N ILE A 232 12.03 7.78 1.54
CA ILE A 232 13.42 7.38 1.32
C ILE A 232 13.56 5.88 1.62
N PRO A 233 14.22 5.10 0.75
CA PRO A 233 14.48 3.68 1.02
C PRO A 233 15.22 3.47 2.35
N LYS A 234 14.79 2.50 3.16
CA LYS A 234 15.25 2.27 4.56
C LYS A 234 16.76 2.22 4.80
N ARG A 235 17.58 2.00 3.79
CA ARG A 235 19.05 1.88 3.89
C ARG A 235 19.80 3.06 3.28
N VAL A 236 19.10 4.12 2.91
CA VAL A 236 19.66 5.31 2.25
C VAL A 236 19.52 6.49 3.20
N SER A 237 20.59 7.26 3.43
CA SER A 237 20.49 8.50 4.21
C SER A 237 19.81 9.59 3.40
N GLN A 238 19.19 10.55 4.08
CA GLN A 238 18.51 11.67 3.43
C GLN A 238 19.45 12.48 2.56
N GLU A 239 20.69 12.72 3.03
CA GLU A 239 21.70 13.47 2.28
C GLU A 239 22.10 12.74 1.00
N SER A 240 22.31 11.41 1.08
CA SER A 240 22.63 10.58 -0.08
C SER A 240 21.48 10.55 -1.08
N PHE A 241 20.25 10.47 -0.61
CA PHE A 241 19.05 10.51 -1.46
C PHE A 241 18.92 11.85 -2.20
N ILE A 242 19.01 12.97 -1.47
CA ILE A 242 18.93 14.32 -2.05
C ILE A 242 20.08 14.55 -3.05
N SER A 243 21.30 14.11 -2.74
CA SER A 243 22.44 14.19 -3.67
C SER A 243 22.18 13.40 -4.96
N SER A 244 21.66 12.18 -4.85
CA SER A 244 21.30 11.34 -6.00
C SER A 244 20.18 11.96 -6.84
N PHE A 245 19.19 12.57 -6.19
CA PHE A 245 18.12 13.27 -6.87
C PHE A 245 18.63 14.51 -7.64
N LYS A 246 19.53 15.28 -7.03
CA LYS A 246 20.21 16.41 -7.69
C LYS A 246 21.00 15.93 -8.91
N GLN A 247 21.80 14.89 -8.78
CA GLN A 247 22.54 14.29 -9.90
C GLN A 247 21.61 13.84 -11.03
N LEU A 248 20.45 13.25 -10.70
CA LEU A 248 19.45 12.90 -11.69
C LEU A 248 18.96 14.12 -12.47
N ARG A 249 18.59 15.20 -11.78
CA ARG A 249 18.18 16.46 -12.40
C ARG A 249 19.29 17.02 -13.31
N ASP A 250 20.47 17.14 -12.79
CA ASP A 250 21.64 17.72 -13.48
C ASP A 250 22.08 16.87 -14.69
N SER A 251 21.69 15.60 -14.73
CA SER A 251 21.96 14.71 -15.89
C SER A 251 21.17 15.05 -17.13
N VAL A 252 20.08 15.83 -16.99
CA VAL A 252 19.24 16.25 -18.12
C VAL A 252 19.78 17.55 -18.70
N ARG A 253 20.27 17.48 -19.94
CA ARG A 253 20.81 18.66 -20.63
C ARG A 253 19.70 19.36 -21.38
N VAL A 254 19.29 20.53 -20.89
CA VAL A 254 18.31 21.43 -21.53
C VAL A 254 18.86 22.84 -21.59
N PRO A 255 18.43 23.70 -22.55
CA PRO A 255 18.96 25.05 -22.73
C PRO A 255 18.82 25.95 -21.49
N SER A 256 17.72 25.81 -20.77
CA SER A 256 17.47 26.51 -19.50
C SER A 256 16.82 25.55 -18.51
N GLN A 257 17.41 25.33 -17.36
CA GLN A 257 16.82 24.52 -16.34
C GLN A 257 16.38 25.39 -15.16
N ARG A 258 15.09 25.43 -14.89
CA ARG A 258 14.56 26.11 -13.72
C ARG A 258 14.71 25.20 -12.51
N GLU A 259 15.44 25.65 -11.52
CA GLU A 259 15.71 24.83 -10.31
C GLU A 259 14.46 24.55 -9.49
N ASN A 260 13.43 25.38 -9.60
CA ASN A 260 12.32 25.46 -8.65
C ASN A 260 10.98 24.87 -9.13
N ASN A 261 10.94 24.12 -10.22
CA ASN A 261 9.67 23.57 -10.71
C ASN A 261 9.43 22.08 -10.33
N ILE A 262 10.29 21.53 -9.49
CA ILE A 262 10.11 20.17 -8.91
C ILE A 262 10.14 20.28 -7.39
N ILE A 263 9.04 19.89 -6.76
CA ILE A 263 8.88 19.80 -5.30
C ILE A 263 9.05 18.34 -4.90
N LEU A 264 10.02 18.06 -4.02
CA LEU A 264 10.25 16.73 -3.47
C LEU A 264 9.83 16.71 -1.99
N LEU A 265 8.77 15.97 -1.67
CA LEU A 265 8.20 15.82 -0.34
C LEU A 265 8.57 14.44 0.20
N ILE A 266 9.51 14.39 1.14
CA ILE A 266 10.03 13.13 1.74
C ILE A 266 9.52 12.89 3.15
N ASP A 267 9.08 13.95 3.86
CA ASP A 267 8.54 13.86 5.20
C ASP A 267 7.15 13.23 5.20
N TYR A 268 6.75 12.70 6.34
CA TYR A 268 5.39 12.17 6.51
C TYR A 268 4.34 13.26 6.25
N LEU A 269 3.31 12.92 5.52
CA LEU A 269 2.12 13.73 5.34
C LEU A 269 0.91 12.94 5.83
N ASP A 270 0.03 13.60 6.57
CA ASP A 270 -1.25 13.04 6.97
C ASP A 270 -2.20 12.86 5.77
N LYS A 271 -3.30 12.17 6.00
CA LYS A 271 -4.32 11.87 4.99
C LYS A 271 -4.87 13.14 4.32
N GLU A 272 -5.11 14.18 5.12
CA GLU A 272 -5.66 15.45 4.64
C GLU A 272 -4.69 16.17 3.69
N ASN A 273 -3.40 16.18 4.03
CA ASN A 273 -2.37 16.76 3.15
C ASN A 273 -2.19 15.96 1.85
N ILE A 274 -2.31 14.64 1.91
CA ILE A 274 -2.29 13.79 0.71
C ILE A 274 -3.53 14.05 -0.15
N ASN A 275 -4.72 14.15 0.45
CA ASN A 275 -5.95 14.48 -0.26
C ASN A 275 -5.85 15.85 -0.95
N TYR A 276 -5.30 16.86 -0.26
CA TYR A 276 -5.04 18.18 -0.86
C TYR A 276 -4.18 18.06 -2.12
N LEU A 277 -3.12 17.26 -2.12
CA LEU A 277 -2.26 17.07 -3.29
C LEU A 277 -3.01 16.39 -4.46
N TYR A 278 -3.88 15.43 -4.16
CA TYR A 278 -4.75 14.86 -5.19
C TYR A 278 -5.73 15.90 -5.74
N GLU A 279 -6.36 16.71 -4.90
CA GLU A 279 -7.28 17.75 -5.36
C GLU A 279 -6.59 18.86 -6.14
N ALA A 280 -5.38 19.25 -5.76
CA ALA A 280 -4.63 20.31 -6.37
C ALA A 280 -3.99 19.91 -7.71
N CYS A 281 -3.80 18.61 -8.00
CA CYS A 281 -3.15 18.21 -9.24
C CYS A 281 -4.10 18.23 -10.45
N ASP A 282 -3.52 18.52 -11.62
CA ASP A 282 -4.19 18.41 -12.93
C ASP A 282 -3.92 17.04 -13.57
N LEU A 283 -2.75 16.48 -13.29
CA LEU A 283 -2.29 15.19 -13.80
C LEU A 283 -1.62 14.39 -12.71
N PHE A 284 -2.13 13.20 -12.43
CA PHE A 284 -1.41 12.20 -11.63
C PHE A 284 -0.54 11.34 -12.55
N ALA A 285 0.76 11.25 -12.26
CA ALA A 285 1.71 10.52 -13.11
C ALA A 285 2.46 9.43 -12.33
N LEU A 286 2.30 8.17 -12.72
CA LEU A 286 3.02 7.05 -12.13
C LEU A 286 3.44 6.03 -13.21
N PRO A 287 4.58 6.24 -13.90
CA PRO A 287 5.04 5.40 -15.01
C PRO A 287 5.76 4.13 -14.52
N SER A 288 5.16 3.39 -13.57
CA SER A 288 5.72 2.17 -13.00
C SER A 288 5.95 1.09 -14.06
N TYR A 289 7.02 0.29 -13.91
CA TYR A 289 7.25 -0.89 -14.76
C TYR A 289 6.27 -2.04 -14.48
N GLY A 290 5.61 -2.05 -13.33
CA GLY A 290 4.60 -3.03 -12.97
C GLY A 290 3.87 -2.66 -11.68
N GLU A 291 2.58 -2.96 -11.62
CA GLU A 291 1.68 -2.72 -10.50
C GLU A 291 0.70 -3.88 -10.34
N GLY A 292 0.54 -4.35 -9.10
CA GLY A 292 -0.48 -5.35 -8.81
C GLY A 292 -1.90 -4.77 -8.79
N PHE A 293 -2.03 -3.53 -8.32
CA PHE A 293 -3.28 -2.77 -8.28
C PHE A 293 -3.03 -1.26 -8.43
N SER A 294 -2.03 -0.72 -7.72
CA SER A 294 -1.71 0.71 -7.62
C SER A 294 -2.77 1.52 -6.88
N ILE A 295 -2.75 1.45 -5.55
CA ILE A 295 -3.64 2.26 -4.70
C ILE A 295 -3.54 3.77 -5.01
N PRO A 296 -2.35 4.38 -5.17
CA PRO A 296 -2.24 5.80 -5.48
C PRO A 296 -2.92 6.18 -6.81
N THR A 297 -2.82 5.34 -7.83
CA THR A 297 -3.51 5.57 -9.12
C THR A 297 -5.02 5.47 -8.96
N ALA A 298 -5.51 4.50 -8.18
CA ALA A 298 -6.94 4.35 -7.92
C ALA A 298 -7.50 5.53 -7.10
N GLN A 299 -6.73 6.06 -6.16
CA GLN A 299 -7.07 7.28 -5.41
C GLN A 299 -7.15 8.49 -6.33
N ALA A 300 -6.21 8.65 -7.25
CA ALA A 300 -6.25 9.72 -8.26
C ALA A 300 -7.49 9.59 -9.17
N ALA A 301 -7.83 8.37 -9.60
CA ALA A 301 -9.03 8.10 -10.38
C ALA A 301 -10.31 8.45 -9.61
N SER A 302 -10.39 8.08 -8.31
CA SER A 302 -11.53 8.41 -7.45
C SER A 302 -11.69 9.91 -7.21
N ALA A 303 -10.58 10.66 -7.25
CA ALA A 303 -10.56 12.13 -7.21
C ALA A 303 -10.87 12.79 -8.57
N GLY A 304 -11.18 12.02 -9.61
CA GLY A 304 -11.51 12.52 -10.94
C GLY A 304 -10.34 13.15 -11.70
N LYS A 305 -9.10 12.73 -11.39
CA LYS A 305 -7.89 13.31 -12.00
C LYS A 305 -7.52 12.63 -13.32
N ASN A 306 -6.90 13.39 -14.22
CA ASN A 306 -6.23 12.80 -15.37
C ASN A 306 -5.07 11.92 -14.90
N ILE A 307 -4.84 10.79 -15.57
CA ILE A 307 -3.84 9.81 -15.17
C ILE A 307 -2.89 9.50 -16.32
N LEU A 308 -1.59 9.58 -16.02
CA LEU A 308 -0.52 9.09 -16.87
C LEU A 308 0.13 7.89 -16.19
N CYS A 309 -0.05 6.70 -16.73
CA CYS A 309 0.56 5.48 -16.22
C CYS A 309 0.99 4.54 -17.35
N SER A 310 1.77 3.52 -16.99
CA SER A 310 2.13 2.46 -17.95
C SER A 310 0.90 1.62 -18.32
N PRO A 311 0.78 1.12 -19.55
CA PRO A 311 -0.38 0.36 -20.00
C PRO A 311 -0.35 -1.12 -19.55
N VAL A 312 0.40 -1.46 -18.48
CA VAL A 312 0.62 -2.83 -18.00
C VAL A 312 0.50 -2.91 -16.49
N GLY A 313 -0.29 -3.84 -15.99
CA GLY A 313 -0.49 -4.09 -14.57
C GLY A 313 -1.95 -3.97 -14.14
N GLY A 314 -2.20 -4.21 -12.85
CA GLY A 314 -3.55 -4.28 -12.30
C GLY A 314 -4.35 -2.97 -12.35
N HIS A 315 -3.70 -1.82 -12.50
CA HIS A 315 -4.38 -0.53 -12.63
C HIS A 315 -5.13 -0.36 -13.96
N VAL A 316 -4.78 -1.13 -14.98
CA VAL A 316 -5.50 -1.12 -16.28
C VAL A 316 -6.93 -1.66 -16.15
N ASP A 317 -7.22 -2.43 -15.11
CA ASP A 317 -8.54 -3.02 -14.89
C ASP A 317 -9.63 -2.00 -14.51
N TYR A 318 -9.24 -0.82 -14.00
CA TYR A 318 -10.17 0.19 -13.51
C TYR A 318 -10.00 1.57 -14.18
N LEU A 319 -9.04 1.71 -15.09
CA LEU A 319 -8.84 2.88 -15.95
C LEU A 319 -9.42 2.61 -17.34
#